data_4465391a110b7003666e0e1869b959a6
#
_entry.id   4465391a110b7003666e0e1869b959a6
#
_cell.length_a   1.000
_cell.length_b   1.000
_cell.length_c   1.000
_cell.angle_alpha   90.00
_cell.angle_beta   90.00
_cell.angle_gamma   90.00
#
_symmetry.space_group_name_H-M   'P 1'
#
loop_
_entity.id
_entity.type
_entity.pdbx_description
1 polymer ?
#
loop_
_entity_poly.entity_id
_entity_poly.type
_entity_poly.pdbx_seq_one_letter_code
_entity_poly.pdbx_strand_id
1 'polypeptide(L)'
;MEVTDDDIKKMVSSLADRLYTYAHFLTEFCIKVTQRERYGQKDKHFFYTLLFKATNELTAVGVLFKNFYEKAALQGGMYLILRTVLSDCLAGWHVSRMRENGEDFNYMIDLIHFDHVNFSIKSLSGPYNQINRLPPQELEKQIQSIKSANPAFFHSTVDDCGKTIYRNDIFNGEFYSLKRTITYLTQQKLNDEEKGLLNHLFYYYDLFSKLEHPGMLTFMLVHKGFDPRLQERSLIDVAEALLAIEPVLYEYMLNWPELLEHSTEFHKALKNLHIEARSLIAALKMRPIEGQ
;
A
#
# COMPACT_ATOMS: atom_id res chain seq x y z
N MET A 1 -12.09 34.18 -10.33
CA MET A 1 -13.29 33.34 -10.51
C MET A 1 -13.33 32.45 -9.29
N GLU A 2 -14.42 32.52 -8.57
CA GLU A 2 -14.57 31.78 -7.30
C GLU A 2 -14.90 30.31 -7.61
N VAL A 3 -14.19 29.39 -6.97
CA VAL A 3 -14.41 27.95 -7.17
C VAL A 3 -15.61 27.50 -6.36
N THR A 4 -16.65 27.00 -7.03
CA THR A 4 -17.90 26.54 -6.40
C THR A 4 -17.82 25.10 -5.92
N ASP A 5 -18.77 24.68 -5.06
CA ASP A 5 -18.90 23.28 -4.63
C ASP A 5 -19.16 22.33 -5.80
N ASP A 6 -19.91 22.77 -6.79
CA ASP A 6 -20.18 21.98 -8.00
C ASP A 6 -18.94 21.79 -8.86
N ASP A 7 -18.03 22.79 -8.88
CA ASP A 7 -16.74 22.65 -9.56
C ASP A 7 -15.86 21.62 -8.85
N ILE A 8 -15.81 21.65 -7.51
CA ILE A 8 -15.06 20.65 -6.73
C ILE A 8 -15.64 19.24 -6.93
N LYS A 9 -16.97 19.07 -6.91
CA LYS A 9 -17.59 17.78 -7.18
C LYS A 9 -17.24 17.23 -8.56
N LYS A 10 -17.21 18.07 -9.58
CA LYS A 10 -16.79 17.69 -10.94
C LYS A 10 -15.32 17.28 -10.97
N MET A 11 -14.44 18.03 -10.29
CA MET A 11 -13.00 17.70 -10.18
C MET A 11 -12.78 16.37 -9.45
N VAL A 12 -13.50 16.11 -8.35
CA VAL A 12 -13.45 14.83 -7.63
C VAL A 12 -13.88 13.68 -8.52
N SER A 13 -15.00 13.84 -9.26
CA SER A 13 -15.47 12.82 -10.22
C SER A 13 -14.45 12.59 -11.33
N SER A 14 -13.87 13.66 -11.89
CA SER A 14 -12.83 13.57 -12.92
C SER A 14 -11.59 12.84 -12.40
N LEU A 15 -11.11 13.17 -11.20
CA LEU A 15 -9.95 12.50 -10.59
C LEU A 15 -10.24 11.02 -10.34
N ALA A 16 -11.45 10.67 -9.85
CA ALA A 16 -11.86 9.28 -9.67
C ALA A 16 -11.84 8.51 -11.00
N ASP A 17 -12.37 9.08 -12.08
CA ASP A 17 -12.39 8.46 -13.40
C ASP A 17 -10.95 8.29 -13.97
N ARG A 18 -10.04 9.25 -13.71
CA ARG A 18 -8.60 9.11 -14.06
C ARG A 18 -7.93 8.02 -13.24
N LEU A 19 -8.25 7.90 -11.95
CA LEU A 19 -7.71 6.85 -11.11
C LEU A 19 -8.16 5.46 -11.58
N TYR A 20 -9.42 5.31 -12.00
CA TYR A 20 -9.91 4.09 -12.64
C TYR A 20 -9.14 3.76 -13.91
N THR A 21 -8.95 4.75 -14.77
CA THR A 21 -8.20 4.57 -16.03
C THR A 21 -6.77 4.12 -15.73
N TYR A 22 -6.11 4.75 -14.77
CA TYR A 22 -4.76 4.39 -14.35
C TYR A 22 -4.69 2.97 -13.77
N ALA A 23 -5.60 2.61 -12.86
CA ALA A 23 -5.68 1.27 -12.28
C ALA A 23 -5.97 0.20 -13.35
N HIS A 24 -6.78 0.51 -14.35
CA HIS A 24 -7.03 -0.38 -15.48
C HIS A 24 -5.76 -0.66 -16.28
N PHE A 25 -4.98 0.38 -16.61
CA PHE A 25 -3.70 0.19 -17.29
C PHE A 25 -2.67 -0.58 -16.46
N LEU A 26 -2.63 -0.38 -15.14
CA LEU A 26 -1.82 -1.22 -14.25
C LEU A 26 -2.26 -2.69 -14.32
N THR A 27 -3.58 -2.94 -14.36
CA THR A 27 -4.11 -4.31 -14.51
C THR A 27 -3.67 -4.94 -15.83
N GLU A 28 -3.82 -4.22 -16.94
CA GLU A 28 -3.35 -4.70 -18.25
C GLU A 28 -1.85 -4.96 -18.28
N PHE A 29 -1.08 -4.08 -17.63
CA PHE A 29 0.36 -4.28 -17.48
C PHE A 29 0.66 -5.57 -16.73
N CYS A 30 0.02 -5.80 -15.57
CA CYS A 30 0.17 -7.03 -14.80
C CYS A 30 -0.23 -8.30 -15.59
N ILE A 31 -1.29 -8.22 -16.41
CA ILE A 31 -1.68 -9.32 -17.30
C ILE A 31 -0.58 -9.62 -18.34
N LYS A 32 0.00 -8.58 -18.95
CA LYS A 32 1.10 -8.73 -19.91
C LYS A 32 2.35 -9.31 -19.27
N VAL A 33 2.67 -8.93 -18.03
CA VAL A 33 3.77 -9.52 -17.25
C VAL A 33 3.55 -11.01 -17.04
N THR A 34 2.35 -11.44 -16.60
CA THR A 34 2.04 -12.86 -16.38
C THR A 34 2.08 -13.70 -17.64
N GLN A 35 1.75 -13.13 -18.78
CA GLN A 35 1.80 -13.83 -20.07
C GLN A 35 3.23 -14.07 -20.57
N ARG A 36 4.17 -13.19 -20.22
CA ARG A 36 5.56 -13.26 -20.70
C ARG A 36 6.50 -14.00 -19.76
N GLU A 37 6.34 -13.81 -18.47
CA GLU A 37 7.23 -14.39 -17.47
C GLU A 37 6.58 -15.58 -16.75
N ARG A 38 7.12 -16.78 -16.98
CA ARG A 38 6.92 -17.88 -16.06
C ARG A 38 7.91 -17.66 -14.89
N TYR A 39 7.46 -16.99 -13.83
CA TYR A 39 8.03 -16.92 -12.46
C TYR A 39 9.51 -17.33 -12.31
N GLY A 40 10.44 -16.57 -12.92
CA GLY A 40 11.87 -16.97 -12.88
C GLY A 40 12.70 -16.20 -11.86
N GLN A 41 12.35 -14.98 -11.52
CA GLN A 41 13.13 -14.10 -10.65
C GLN A 41 12.29 -13.64 -9.47
N LYS A 42 12.79 -13.85 -8.25
CA LYS A 42 12.09 -13.60 -7.00
C LYS A 42 11.74 -12.11 -6.80
N ASP A 43 12.66 -11.21 -7.15
CA ASP A 43 12.45 -9.78 -7.10
C ASP A 43 11.37 -9.31 -8.06
N LYS A 44 11.37 -9.81 -9.29
CA LYS A 44 10.31 -9.52 -10.26
C LYS A 44 8.95 -9.99 -9.77
N HIS A 45 8.88 -11.20 -9.20
CA HIS A 45 7.63 -11.70 -8.60
C HIS A 45 7.17 -10.81 -7.43
N PHE A 46 8.08 -10.33 -6.61
CA PHE A 46 7.78 -9.42 -5.51
C PHE A 46 7.17 -8.10 -6.03
N PHE A 47 7.84 -7.41 -6.96
CA PHE A 47 7.33 -6.17 -7.54
C PHE A 47 6.01 -6.37 -8.30
N TYR A 48 5.87 -7.47 -9.04
CA TYR A 48 4.60 -7.84 -9.65
C TYR A 48 3.47 -7.94 -8.62
N THR A 49 3.72 -8.60 -7.49
CA THR A 49 2.72 -8.77 -6.42
C THR A 49 2.29 -7.41 -5.84
N LEU A 50 3.25 -6.50 -5.61
CA LEU A 50 2.95 -5.14 -5.14
C LEU A 50 2.12 -4.36 -6.18
N LEU A 51 2.48 -4.41 -7.45
CA LEU A 51 1.73 -3.77 -8.54
C LEU A 51 0.31 -4.33 -8.64
N PHE A 52 0.15 -5.66 -8.65
CA PHE A 52 -1.16 -6.30 -8.74
C PHE A 52 -2.06 -5.96 -7.56
N LYS A 53 -1.51 -5.91 -6.35
CA LYS A 53 -2.22 -5.48 -5.15
C LYS A 53 -2.65 -4.02 -5.27
N ALA A 54 -1.72 -3.14 -5.68
CA ALA A 54 -2.00 -1.72 -5.87
C ALA A 54 -3.13 -1.47 -6.88
N THR A 55 -3.26 -2.28 -7.96
CA THR A 55 -4.36 -2.12 -8.93
C THR A 55 -5.73 -2.28 -8.27
N ASN A 56 -5.89 -3.30 -7.44
CA ASN A 56 -7.15 -3.57 -6.74
C ASN A 56 -7.45 -2.47 -5.71
N GLU A 57 -6.45 -2.04 -4.97
CA GLU A 57 -6.57 -1.03 -3.93
C GLU A 57 -6.88 0.36 -4.51
N LEU A 58 -6.19 0.78 -5.58
CA LEU A 58 -6.46 2.04 -6.26
C LEU A 58 -7.84 2.06 -6.94
N THR A 59 -8.28 0.92 -7.48
CA THR A 59 -9.65 0.77 -7.98
C THR A 59 -10.67 1.01 -6.87
N ALA A 60 -10.47 0.39 -5.69
CA ALA A 60 -11.35 0.59 -4.55
C ALA A 60 -11.34 2.04 -4.05
N VAL A 61 -10.16 2.69 -4.00
CA VAL A 61 -10.06 4.13 -3.68
C VAL A 61 -10.86 4.96 -4.67
N GLY A 62 -10.78 4.69 -5.97
CA GLY A 62 -11.54 5.39 -7.01
C GLY A 62 -13.06 5.29 -6.78
N VAL A 63 -13.58 4.09 -6.44
CA VAL A 63 -15.01 3.89 -6.10
C VAL A 63 -15.40 4.74 -4.89
N LEU A 64 -14.61 4.69 -3.82
CA LEU A 64 -14.90 5.42 -2.60
C LEU A 64 -14.79 6.93 -2.82
N PHE A 65 -13.80 7.38 -3.58
CA PHE A 65 -13.55 8.79 -3.87
C PHE A 65 -14.68 9.40 -4.69
N LYS A 66 -15.19 8.67 -5.68
CA LYS A 66 -16.34 9.10 -6.52
C LYS A 66 -17.60 9.35 -5.68
N ASN A 67 -17.80 8.58 -4.62
CA ASN A 67 -18.97 8.67 -3.74
C ASN A 67 -18.70 9.48 -2.45
N PHE A 68 -17.55 10.15 -2.35
CA PHE A 68 -17.10 10.81 -1.13
C PHE A 68 -18.08 11.88 -0.61
N TYR A 69 -18.65 12.71 -1.50
CA TYR A 69 -19.61 13.76 -1.11
C TYR A 69 -20.96 13.22 -0.62
N GLU A 70 -21.32 12.01 -1.03
CA GLU A 70 -22.60 11.42 -0.61
C GLU A 70 -22.52 10.78 0.76
N LYS A 71 -21.33 10.31 1.15
CA LYS A 71 -21.14 9.51 2.37
C LYS A 71 -19.78 9.81 3.01
N ALA A 72 -19.71 10.76 3.92
CA ALA A 72 -18.48 11.09 4.67
C ALA A 72 -17.85 9.86 5.37
N ALA A 73 -18.64 8.84 5.73
CA ALA A 73 -18.14 7.59 6.29
C ALA A 73 -17.17 6.81 5.37
N LEU A 74 -17.15 7.10 4.06
CA LEU A 74 -16.23 6.46 3.10
C LEU A 74 -14.78 6.93 3.27
N GLN A 75 -14.57 8.08 3.90
CA GLN A 75 -13.24 8.65 4.13
C GLN A 75 -12.30 7.71 4.88
N GLY A 76 -12.78 7.09 5.98
CA GLY A 76 -12.00 6.14 6.75
C GLY A 76 -11.57 4.92 5.92
N GLY A 77 -12.46 4.42 5.05
CA GLY A 77 -12.15 3.32 4.13
C GLY A 77 -11.06 3.67 3.14
N MET A 78 -11.09 4.87 2.55
CA MET A 78 -10.05 5.33 1.63
C MET A 78 -8.69 5.43 2.33
N TYR A 79 -8.64 5.98 3.53
CA TYR A 79 -7.39 6.13 4.28
C TYR A 79 -6.76 4.79 4.64
N LEU A 80 -7.58 3.80 5.05
CA LEU A 80 -7.09 2.46 5.33
C LEU A 80 -6.47 1.81 4.10
N ILE A 81 -7.12 1.93 2.94
CA ILE A 81 -6.62 1.36 1.69
C ILE A 81 -5.34 2.09 1.25
N LEU A 82 -5.34 3.42 1.24
CA LEU A 82 -4.16 4.21 0.86
C LEU A 82 -2.98 3.97 1.79
N ARG A 83 -3.22 3.80 3.10
CA ARG A 83 -2.17 3.42 4.05
C ARG A 83 -1.50 2.11 3.64
N THR A 84 -2.28 1.12 3.19
CA THR A 84 -1.72 -0.16 2.74
C THR A 84 -0.87 0.02 1.50
N VAL A 85 -1.34 0.77 0.50
CA VAL A 85 -0.56 1.09 -0.71
C VAL A 85 0.74 1.83 -0.36
N LEU A 86 0.68 2.81 0.54
CA LEU A 86 1.85 3.56 0.99
C LEU A 86 2.87 2.67 1.71
N SER A 87 2.41 1.73 2.54
CA SER A 87 3.26 0.73 3.19
C SER A 87 3.97 -0.15 2.16
N ASP A 88 3.25 -0.62 1.15
CA ASP A 88 3.79 -1.42 0.05
C ASP A 88 4.77 -0.63 -0.80
N CYS A 89 4.50 0.66 -1.06
CA CYS A 89 5.44 1.56 -1.73
C CYS A 89 6.75 1.69 -0.95
N LEU A 90 6.69 1.91 0.36
CA LEU A 90 7.88 2.00 1.20
C LEU A 90 8.66 0.67 1.23
N ALA A 91 7.97 -0.46 1.35
CA ALA A 91 8.60 -1.78 1.35
C ALA A 91 9.30 -2.09 0.02
N GLY A 92 8.63 -1.84 -1.09
CA GLY A 92 9.21 -2.05 -2.42
C GLY A 92 10.37 -1.11 -2.72
N TRP A 93 10.27 0.16 -2.31
CA TRP A 93 11.40 1.09 -2.46
C TRP A 93 12.62 0.67 -1.65
N HIS A 94 12.42 0.14 -0.44
CA HIS A 94 13.51 -0.45 0.35
C HIS A 94 14.22 -1.58 -0.43
N VAL A 95 13.45 -2.52 -0.98
CA VAL A 95 14.00 -3.64 -1.77
C VAL A 95 14.72 -3.12 -3.03
N SER A 96 14.16 -2.13 -3.73
CA SER A 96 14.80 -1.47 -4.88
C SER A 96 16.17 -0.91 -4.51
N ARG A 97 16.26 -0.16 -3.40
CA ARG A 97 17.52 0.44 -2.95
C ARG A 97 18.55 -0.59 -2.52
N MET A 98 18.14 -1.65 -1.82
CA MET A 98 19.05 -2.75 -1.49
C MET A 98 19.63 -3.39 -2.75
N ARG A 99 18.80 -3.60 -3.78
CA ARG A 99 19.25 -4.15 -5.08
C ARG A 99 20.24 -3.22 -5.77
N GLU A 100 19.98 -1.92 -5.83
CA GLU A 100 20.89 -0.92 -6.41
C GLU A 100 22.23 -0.85 -5.68
N ASN A 101 22.23 -1.01 -4.36
CA ASN A 101 23.43 -1.02 -3.54
C ASN A 101 24.19 -2.36 -3.57
N GLY A 102 23.68 -3.39 -4.26
CA GLY A 102 24.26 -4.73 -4.27
C GLY A 102 24.13 -5.48 -2.93
N GLU A 103 23.15 -5.09 -2.10
CA GLU A 103 22.84 -5.75 -0.82
C GLU A 103 21.96 -6.99 -1.03
N ASP A 104 21.82 -7.83 0.00
CA ASP A 104 20.95 -9.03 -0.06
C ASP A 104 19.46 -8.65 0.05
N PHE A 105 18.91 -8.15 -1.06
CA PHE A 105 17.51 -7.83 -1.18
C PHE A 105 16.59 -9.07 -1.13
N ASN A 106 17.10 -10.26 -1.48
CA ASN A 106 16.34 -11.50 -1.37
C ASN A 106 16.00 -11.85 0.08
N TYR A 107 16.93 -11.60 0.99
CA TYR A 107 16.67 -11.73 2.43
C TYR A 107 15.54 -10.81 2.89
N MET A 108 15.52 -9.56 2.41
CA MET A 108 14.44 -8.60 2.77
C MET A 108 13.09 -9.04 2.21
N ILE A 109 13.04 -9.52 0.97
CA ILE A 109 11.81 -10.08 0.36
C ILE A 109 11.29 -11.25 1.20
N ASP A 110 12.18 -12.17 1.60
CA ASP A 110 11.81 -13.30 2.44
C ASP A 110 11.30 -12.85 3.81
N LEU A 111 11.94 -11.85 4.40
CA LEU A 111 11.52 -11.31 5.71
C LEU A 111 10.11 -10.70 5.63
N ILE A 112 9.80 -9.98 4.54
CA ILE A 112 8.46 -9.41 4.30
C ILE A 112 7.43 -10.53 4.14
N HIS A 113 7.72 -11.55 3.34
CA HIS A 113 6.83 -12.71 3.17
C HIS A 113 6.66 -13.50 4.46
N PHE A 114 7.75 -13.71 5.20
CA PHE A 114 7.70 -14.40 6.49
C PHE A 114 6.82 -13.66 7.50
N ASP A 115 6.91 -12.32 7.57
CA ASP A 115 6.07 -11.54 8.48
C ASP A 115 4.58 -11.77 8.20
N HIS A 116 4.19 -11.88 6.94
CA HIS A 116 2.81 -12.19 6.53
C HIS A 116 2.37 -13.60 6.99
N VAL A 117 3.22 -14.61 6.82
CA VAL A 117 2.96 -15.97 7.30
C VAL A 117 2.87 -16.01 8.82
N ASN A 118 3.79 -15.33 9.50
CA ASN A 118 3.84 -15.24 10.95
C ASN A 118 2.61 -14.52 11.53
N PHE A 119 2.12 -13.48 10.85
CA PHE A 119 0.86 -12.82 11.20
C PHE A 119 -0.31 -13.80 11.15
N SER A 120 -0.40 -14.66 10.13
CA SER A 120 -1.44 -15.68 10.02
C SER A 120 -1.39 -16.68 11.19
N ILE A 121 -0.19 -17.13 11.57
CA ILE A 121 0.00 -18.02 12.75
C ILE A 121 -0.39 -17.32 14.04
N LYS A 122 0.04 -16.08 14.24
CA LYS A 122 -0.30 -15.28 15.43
C LYS A 122 -1.79 -15.00 15.53
N SER A 123 -2.44 -14.72 14.41
CA SER A 123 -3.89 -14.49 14.36
C SER A 123 -4.67 -15.76 14.77
N LEU A 124 -4.26 -16.93 14.28
CA LEU A 124 -4.86 -18.20 14.67
C LEU A 124 -4.69 -18.49 16.16
N SER A 125 -3.48 -18.31 16.70
CA SER A 125 -3.19 -18.63 18.12
C SER A 125 -3.69 -17.58 19.12
N GLY A 126 -4.01 -16.37 18.65
CA GLY A 126 -4.46 -15.24 19.46
C GLY A 126 -5.96 -14.92 19.27
N PRO A 127 -6.29 -13.79 18.59
CA PRO A 127 -7.67 -13.29 18.51
C PRO A 127 -8.66 -14.26 17.89
N TYR A 128 -8.25 -14.96 16.83
CA TYR A 128 -9.13 -15.92 16.15
C TYR A 128 -9.52 -17.07 17.07
N ASN A 129 -8.56 -17.62 17.82
CA ASN A 129 -8.83 -18.72 18.77
C ASN A 129 -9.64 -18.26 19.98
N GLN A 130 -9.46 -17.02 20.45
CA GLN A 130 -10.28 -16.45 21.52
C GLN A 130 -11.77 -16.40 21.15
N ILE A 131 -12.08 -16.11 19.88
CA ILE A 131 -13.45 -16.04 19.37
C ILE A 131 -13.97 -17.45 19.07
N ASN A 132 -13.23 -18.27 18.33
CA ASN A 132 -13.70 -19.54 17.80
C ASN A 132 -13.49 -20.71 18.78
N ARG A 133 -12.66 -20.54 19.82
CA ARG A 133 -12.39 -21.56 20.86
C ARG A 133 -12.03 -22.93 20.27
N LEU A 134 -11.12 -22.93 19.30
CA LEU A 134 -10.67 -24.17 18.68
C LEU A 134 -10.07 -25.12 19.74
N PRO A 135 -10.36 -26.43 19.66
CA PRO A 135 -9.66 -27.41 20.47
C PRO A 135 -8.15 -27.30 20.27
N PRO A 136 -7.31 -27.46 21.31
CA PRO A 136 -5.86 -27.32 21.20
C PRO A 136 -5.23 -28.17 20.08
N GLN A 137 -5.74 -29.38 19.87
CA GLN A 137 -5.28 -30.28 18.80
C GLN A 137 -5.60 -29.76 17.40
N GLU A 138 -6.78 -29.17 17.21
CA GLU A 138 -7.18 -28.59 15.92
C GLU A 138 -6.39 -27.32 15.63
N LEU A 139 -6.20 -26.46 16.63
CA LEU A 139 -5.35 -25.27 16.51
C LEU A 139 -3.93 -25.63 16.12
N GLU A 140 -3.33 -26.60 16.81
CA GLU A 140 -1.98 -27.08 16.48
C GLU A 140 -1.91 -27.63 15.06
N LYS A 141 -2.90 -28.43 14.64
CA LYS A 141 -2.98 -28.97 13.27
C LYS A 141 -3.02 -27.85 12.21
N GLN A 142 -3.81 -26.80 12.43
CA GLN A 142 -3.87 -25.65 11.51
C GLN A 142 -2.54 -24.88 11.45
N ILE A 143 -1.89 -24.65 12.60
CA ILE A 143 -0.57 -24.02 12.66
C ILE A 143 0.47 -24.87 11.91
N GLN A 144 0.49 -26.17 12.13
CA GLN A 144 1.40 -27.10 11.46
C GLN A 144 1.15 -27.13 9.95
N SER A 145 -0.11 -27.06 9.53
CA SER A 145 -0.48 -26.96 8.10
C SER A 145 0.10 -25.70 7.46
N ILE A 146 0.01 -24.52 8.12
CA ILE A 146 0.62 -23.29 7.62
C ILE A 146 2.13 -23.44 7.53
N LYS A 147 2.79 -23.96 8.57
CA LYS A 147 4.24 -24.13 8.58
C LYS A 147 4.71 -25.09 7.48
N SER A 148 4.03 -26.23 7.33
CA SER A 148 4.37 -27.23 6.28
C SER A 148 4.16 -26.70 4.87
N ALA A 149 3.18 -25.82 4.66
CA ALA A 149 2.95 -25.16 3.37
C ALA A 149 4.01 -24.09 3.04
N ASN A 150 4.85 -23.70 4.00
CA ASN A 150 5.88 -22.67 3.83
C ASN A 150 7.29 -23.19 4.18
N PRO A 151 7.79 -24.24 3.48
CA PRO A 151 9.07 -24.87 3.81
C PRO A 151 10.28 -23.96 3.64
N ALA A 152 10.15 -22.86 2.88
CA ALA A 152 11.20 -21.85 2.75
C ALA A 152 11.47 -21.10 4.07
N PHE A 153 10.51 -21.08 4.99
CA PHE A 153 10.61 -20.35 6.26
C PHE A 153 10.70 -21.26 7.48
N PHE A 154 10.39 -22.54 7.35
CA PHE A 154 10.33 -23.46 8.48
C PHE A 154 11.08 -24.75 8.17
N HIS A 155 12.13 -25.03 8.93
CA HIS A 155 12.82 -26.31 8.87
C HIS A 155 12.04 -27.36 9.67
N SER A 156 11.82 -28.53 9.07
CA SER A 156 11.26 -29.67 9.80
C SER A 156 12.36 -30.44 10.52
N THR A 157 12.17 -30.66 11.80
CA THR A 157 13.00 -31.57 12.63
C THR A 157 12.09 -32.58 13.29
N VAL A 158 12.64 -33.72 13.67
CA VAL A 158 11.90 -34.75 14.43
C VAL A 158 12.35 -34.65 15.91
N ASP A 159 11.39 -34.55 16.83
CA ASP A 159 11.69 -34.55 18.27
C ASP A 159 11.97 -35.96 18.79
N ASP A 160 12.33 -36.06 20.06
CA ASP A 160 12.66 -37.32 20.71
C ASP A 160 11.47 -38.30 20.78
N CYS A 161 10.25 -37.81 20.55
CA CYS A 161 9.02 -38.59 20.51
C CYS A 161 8.62 -38.99 19.05
N GLY A 162 9.44 -38.69 18.07
CA GLY A 162 9.16 -38.97 16.66
C GLY A 162 8.16 -38.00 16.00
N LYS A 163 7.82 -36.88 16.68
CA LYS A 163 6.89 -35.87 16.13
C LYS A 163 7.66 -34.84 15.30
N THR A 164 7.14 -34.52 14.12
CA THR A 164 7.69 -33.46 13.28
C THR A 164 7.43 -32.10 13.92
N ILE A 165 8.50 -31.36 14.18
CA ILE A 165 8.46 -29.97 14.66
C ILE A 165 9.01 -29.07 13.58
N TYR A 166 8.36 -27.91 13.37
CA TYR A 166 8.80 -26.88 12.43
C TYR A 166 9.41 -25.70 13.20
N ARG A 167 10.70 -25.41 12.94
CA ARG A 167 11.44 -24.30 13.56
C ARG A 167 11.76 -23.24 12.51
N ASN A 168 11.70 -21.98 12.93
CA ASN A 168 12.19 -20.84 12.14
C ASN A 168 13.49 -20.34 12.74
N ASP A 169 14.59 -20.78 12.16
CA ASP A 169 15.94 -20.31 12.53
C ASP A 169 16.54 -19.38 11.44
N ILE A 170 15.81 -19.17 10.32
CA ILE A 170 16.31 -18.44 9.15
C ILE A 170 16.50 -16.96 9.45
N PHE A 171 15.60 -16.37 10.22
CA PHE A 171 15.62 -14.93 10.50
C PHE A 171 16.12 -14.60 11.91
N ASN A 172 16.61 -15.58 12.68
CA ASN A 172 17.15 -15.37 14.05
C ASN A 172 16.26 -14.49 14.94
N GLY A 173 14.94 -14.60 14.80
CA GLY A 173 13.97 -13.78 15.54
C GLY A 173 13.73 -12.39 14.95
N GLU A 174 14.33 -12.07 13.83
CA GLU A 174 14.03 -10.81 13.11
C GLU A 174 12.64 -10.83 12.49
N PHE A 175 12.00 -9.66 12.48
CA PHE A 175 10.71 -9.42 11.85
C PHE A 175 10.80 -8.21 10.93
N TYR A 176 10.00 -8.21 9.86
CA TYR A 176 9.80 -7.02 9.06
C TYR A 176 9.10 -5.95 9.91
N SER A 177 9.54 -4.71 9.77
CA SER A 177 8.82 -3.57 10.32
C SER A 177 9.02 -2.36 9.42
N LEU A 178 7.97 -1.57 9.26
CA LEU A 178 8.05 -0.33 8.51
C LEU A 178 9.05 0.66 9.12
N LYS A 179 9.23 0.65 10.45
CA LYS A 179 10.25 1.45 11.12
C LYS A 179 11.65 1.11 10.62
N ARG A 180 11.96 -0.17 10.42
CA ARG A 180 13.26 -0.62 9.84
C ARG A 180 13.41 -0.08 8.42
N THR A 181 12.36 -0.20 7.61
CA THR A 181 12.34 0.33 6.24
C THR A 181 12.63 1.83 6.20
N ILE A 182 11.93 2.63 7.01
CA ILE A 182 12.14 4.07 7.07
C ILE A 182 13.56 4.40 7.54
N THR A 183 14.04 3.73 8.60
CA THR A 183 15.41 3.92 9.09
C THR A 183 16.45 3.63 8.00
N TYR A 184 16.26 2.54 7.25
CA TYR A 184 17.16 2.21 6.13
C TYR A 184 17.12 3.28 5.05
N LEU A 185 15.92 3.67 4.56
CA LEU A 185 15.75 4.65 3.49
C LEU A 185 16.29 6.04 3.87
N THR A 186 16.14 6.47 5.13
CA THR A 186 16.66 7.77 5.60
C THR A 186 18.19 7.81 5.70
N GLN A 187 18.84 6.65 5.76
CA GLN A 187 20.31 6.55 5.76
C GLN A 187 20.92 6.53 4.36
N GLN A 188 20.10 6.40 3.31
CA GLN A 188 20.56 6.38 1.93
C GLN A 188 20.95 7.77 1.44
N LYS A 189 21.84 7.82 0.44
CA LYS A 189 22.17 9.04 -0.29
C LYS A 189 21.05 9.35 -1.29
N LEU A 190 20.02 10.04 -0.80
CA LEU A 190 18.90 10.47 -1.61
C LEU A 190 19.15 11.87 -2.17
N ASN A 191 18.74 12.14 -3.40
CA ASN A 191 18.62 13.49 -3.94
C ASN A 191 17.42 14.22 -3.32
N ASP A 192 17.23 15.50 -3.62
CA ASP A 192 16.19 16.30 -2.98
C ASP A 192 14.76 15.89 -3.41
N GLU A 193 14.58 15.40 -4.63
CA GLU A 193 13.28 14.86 -5.11
C GLU A 193 12.93 13.57 -4.36
N GLU A 194 13.89 12.66 -4.23
CA GLU A 194 13.73 11.40 -3.49
C GLU A 194 13.46 11.64 -2.00
N LYS A 195 14.15 12.61 -1.38
CA LYS A 195 13.85 13.03 0.01
C LYS A 195 12.44 13.58 0.13
N GLY A 196 12.04 14.43 -0.81
CA GLY A 196 10.67 14.96 -0.88
C GLY A 196 9.65 13.84 -0.98
N LEU A 197 9.86 12.89 -1.89
CA LEU A 197 8.99 11.73 -2.08
C LEU A 197 8.91 10.85 -0.83
N LEU A 198 10.05 10.53 -0.21
CA LEU A 198 10.09 9.74 1.04
C LEU A 198 9.31 10.42 2.16
N ASN A 199 9.50 11.74 2.32
CA ASN A 199 8.79 12.52 3.32
C ASN A 199 7.28 12.48 3.09
N HIS A 200 6.81 12.60 1.85
CA HIS A 200 5.39 12.54 1.52
C HIS A 200 4.80 11.14 1.77
N LEU A 201 5.45 10.08 1.30
CA LEU A 201 5.02 8.70 1.55
C LEU A 201 4.89 8.41 3.04
N PHE A 202 5.90 8.82 3.82
CA PHE A 202 5.90 8.59 5.26
C PHE A 202 4.86 9.46 5.98
N TYR A 203 4.73 10.73 5.60
CA TYR A 203 3.76 11.65 6.20
C TYR A 203 2.33 11.11 6.03
N TYR A 204 1.94 10.70 4.82
CA TYR A 204 0.59 10.18 4.56
C TYR A 204 0.38 8.80 5.17
N TYR A 205 1.41 7.94 5.19
CA TYR A 205 1.33 6.68 5.93
C TYR A 205 1.06 6.92 7.42
N ASP A 206 1.81 7.81 8.07
CA ASP A 206 1.65 8.13 9.51
C ASP A 206 0.29 8.78 9.77
N LEU A 207 -0.12 9.72 8.94
CA LEU A 207 -1.43 10.38 9.02
C LEU A 207 -2.56 9.36 8.97
N PHE A 208 -2.57 8.50 7.96
CA PHE A 208 -3.64 7.52 7.77
C PHE A 208 -3.59 6.41 8.82
N SER A 209 -2.42 6.08 9.37
CA SER A 209 -2.29 5.16 10.49
C SER A 209 -2.97 5.65 11.77
N LYS A 210 -2.95 6.96 12.02
CA LYS A 210 -3.61 7.55 13.20
C LYS A 210 -5.14 7.48 13.13
N LEU A 211 -5.70 7.32 11.93
CA LEU A 211 -7.13 7.21 11.71
C LEU A 211 -7.66 5.78 11.90
N GLU A 212 -6.77 4.79 11.92
CA GLU A 212 -7.12 3.38 12.18
C GLU A 212 -7.44 3.12 13.66
N HIS A 213 -6.83 3.89 14.55
CA HIS A 213 -7.06 3.71 15.99
C HIS A 213 -8.23 4.59 16.45
N PRO A 214 -9.11 4.08 17.35
CA PRO A 214 -10.18 4.85 17.94
C PRO A 214 -9.58 5.94 18.83
N GLY A 215 -9.21 7.05 18.23
CA GLY A 215 -8.64 8.22 18.90
C GLY A 215 -9.47 9.47 18.66
N MET A 216 -9.03 10.57 19.26
CA MET A 216 -9.71 11.87 19.13
C MET A 216 -9.90 12.28 17.67
N LEU A 217 -8.92 11.99 16.78
CA LEU A 217 -9.00 12.34 15.36
C LEU A 217 -10.09 11.53 14.66
N THR A 218 -10.17 10.20 14.91
CA THR A 218 -11.24 9.36 14.37
C THR A 218 -12.61 9.82 14.88
N PHE A 219 -12.70 10.14 16.18
CA PHE A 219 -13.91 10.69 16.78
C PHE A 219 -14.31 12.02 16.13
N MET A 220 -13.36 12.94 15.93
CA MET A 220 -13.63 14.21 15.25
C MET A 220 -14.09 14.03 13.81
N LEU A 221 -13.52 13.10 13.05
CA LEU A 221 -13.92 12.79 11.68
C LEU A 221 -15.33 12.20 11.62
N VAL A 222 -15.69 11.31 12.55
CA VAL A 222 -17.03 10.72 12.62
C VAL A 222 -18.07 11.76 13.05
N HIS A 223 -17.78 12.57 14.05
CA HIS A 223 -18.72 13.56 14.58
C HIS A 223 -18.75 14.87 13.81
N LYS A 224 -17.64 15.27 13.18
CA LYS A 224 -17.52 16.47 12.34
C LYS A 224 -17.46 16.15 10.85
N GLY A 225 -17.79 14.91 10.45
CA GLY A 225 -17.71 14.45 9.06
C GLY A 225 -18.59 15.22 8.07
N PHE A 226 -19.42 16.12 8.56
CA PHE A 226 -20.18 17.10 7.77
C PHE A 226 -19.53 18.49 7.77
N ASP A 227 -18.37 18.68 8.44
CA ASP A 227 -17.62 19.93 8.35
C ASP A 227 -16.97 20.03 6.95
N PRO A 228 -17.36 20.98 6.10
CA PRO A 228 -16.82 21.12 4.74
C PRO A 228 -15.30 21.28 4.72
N ARG A 229 -14.72 21.91 5.73
CA ARG A 229 -13.25 22.11 5.83
C ARG A 229 -12.51 20.79 6.02
N LEU A 230 -13.04 19.89 6.85
CA LEU A 230 -12.46 18.55 7.03
C LEU A 230 -12.61 17.72 5.77
N GLN A 231 -13.72 17.85 5.04
CA GLN A 231 -13.90 17.18 3.76
C GLN A 231 -12.90 17.67 2.71
N GLU A 232 -12.73 18.99 2.58
CA GLU A 232 -11.75 19.59 1.67
C GLU A 232 -10.32 19.17 2.01
N ARG A 233 -9.96 19.17 3.30
CA ARG A 233 -8.65 18.69 3.75
C ARG A 233 -8.44 17.23 3.39
N SER A 234 -9.44 16.39 3.55
CA SER A 234 -9.38 14.98 3.20
C SER A 234 -9.19 14.74 1.71
N LEU A 235 -9.84 15.55 0.86
CA LEU A 235 -9.65 15.49 -0.59
C LEU A 235 -8.22 15.85 -0.97
N ILE A 236 -7.64 16.88 -0.33
CA ILE A 236 -6.23 17.25 -0.51
C ILE A 236 -5.32 16.10 -0.10
N ASP A 237 -5.52 15.54 1.10
CA ASP A 237 -4.67 14.46 1.64
C ASP A 237 -4.69 13.22 0.73
N VAL A 238 -5.86 12.85 0.20
CA VAL A 238 -5.98 11.74 -0.76
C VAL A 238 -5.27 12.07 -2.07
N ALA A 239 -5.48 13.25 -2.64
CA ALA A 239 -4.87 13.64 -3.91
C ALA A 239 -3.34 13.73 -3.78
N GLU A 240 -2.80 14.28 -2.70
CA GLU A 240 -1.37 14.35 -2.45
C GLU A 240 -0.76 12.96 -2.18
N ALA A 241 -1.47 12.05 -1.49
CA ALA A 241 -1.04 10.66 -1.32
C ALA A 241 -0.96 9.93 -2.68
N LEU A 242 -1.93 10.13 -3.58
CA LEU A 242 -1.90 9.56 -4.93
C LEU A 242 -0.69 10.06 -5.73
N LEU A 243 -0.36 11.36 -5.63
CA LEU A 243 0.84 11.95 -6.26
C LEU A 243 2.15 11.39 -5.71
N ALA A 244 2.17 10.91 -4.45
CA ALA A 244 3.34 10.27 -3.87
C ALA A 244 3.45 8.78 -4.24
N ILE A 245 2.34 8.08 -4.41
CA ILE A 245 2.28 6.65 -4.77
C ILE A 245 2.70 6.43 -6.23
N GLU A 246 2.22 7.27 -7.13
CA GLU A 246 2.37 7.13 -8.57
C GLU A 246 3.83 6.90 -9.03
N PRO A 247 4.81 7.76 -8.67
CA PRO A 247 6.18 7.59 -9.15
C PRO A 247 6.84 6.31 -8.64
N VAL A 248 6.46 5.82 -7.45
CA VAL A 248 6.98 4.58 -6.91
C VAL A 248 6.43 3.36 -7.66
N LEU A 249 5.14 3.34 -7.99
CA LEU A 249 4.57 2.28 -8.82
C LEU A 249 5.18 2.27 -10.22
N TYR A 250 5.47 3.46 -10.79
CA TYR A 250 6.17 3.57 -12.06
C TYR A 250 7.59 2.98 -11.99
N GLU A 251 8.33 3.24 -10.91
CA GLU A 251 9.65 2.63 -10.66
C GLU A 251 9.57 1.09 -10.65
N TYR A 252 8.52 0.51 -10.03
CA TYR A 252 8.36 -0.94 -10.05
C TYR A 252 8.12 -1.49 -11.47
N MET A 253 7.41 -0.75 -12.31
CA MET A 253 7.18 -1.14 -13.71
C MET A 253 8.45 -1.11 -14.56
N LEU A 254 9.47 -0.34 -14.16
CA LEU A 254 10.78 -0.32 -14.84
C LEU A 254 11.53 -1.67 -14.77
N ASN A 255 11.05 -2.64 -13.96
CA ASN A 255 11.53 -4.01 -14.03
C ASN A 255 11.16 -4.72 -15.36
N TRP A 256 10.26 -4.13 -16.17
CA TRP A 256 9.81 -4.63 -17.48
C TRP A 256 9.80 -3.48 -18.51
N PRO A 257 10.95 -2.89 -18.83
CA PRO A 257 11.02 -1.69 -19.67
C PRO A 257 10.43 -1.91 -21.06
N GLU A 258 10.53 -3.11 -21.61
CA GLU A 258 9.98 -3.48 -22.90
C GLU A 258 8.44 -3.43 -22.97
N LEU A 259 7.75 -3.51 -21.82
CA LEU A 259 6.30 -3.33 -21.76
C LEU A 259 5.90 -1.86 -21.68
N LEU A 260 6.82 -1.00 -21.16
CA LEU A 260 6.59 0.44 -21.05
C LEU A 260 6.84 1.18 -22.35
N GLU A 261 7.85 0.79 -23.15
CA GLU A 261 8.24 1.47 -24.39
C GLU A 261 7.08 1.59 -25.39
N HIS A 262 6.13 0.66 -25.35
CA HIS A 262 4.99 0.62 -26.27
C HIS A 262 3.68 1.15 -25.64
N SER A 263 3.74 1.76 -24.47
CA SER A 263 2.54 2.17 -23.71
C SER A 263 2.34 3.69 -23.66
N THR A 264 2.19 4.32 -24.85
CA THR A 264 1.82 5.75 -24.93
C THR A 264 0.55 6.08 -24.15
N GLU A 265 -0.42 5.17 -24.13
CA GLU A 265 -1.69 5.34 -23.41
C GLU A 265 -1.51 5.30 -21.90
N PHE A 266 -0.63 4.44 -21.39
CA PHE A 266 -0.29 4.42 -19.96
C PHE A 266 0.34 5.75 -19.52
N HIS A 267 1.35 6.25 -20.24
CA HIS A 267 1.96 7.54 -19.92
C HIS A 267 0.96 8.70 -19.99
N LYS A 268 0.01 8.63 -20.91
CA LYS A 268 -1.09 9.60 -20.99
C LYS A 268 -2.02 9.50 -19.79
N ALA A 269 -2.39 8.29 -19.37
CA ALA A 269 -3.24 8.06 -18.19
C ALA A 269 -2.57 8.59 -16.93
N LEU A 270 -1.29 8.28 -16.75
CA LEU A 270 -0.46 8.76 -15.65
C LEU A 270 -0.41 10.29 -15.59
N LYS A 271 -0.06 10.93 -16.72
CA LYS A 271 -0.02 12.39 -16.85
C LYS A 271 -1.39 13.03 -16.53
N ASN A 272 -2.48 12.43 -17.01
CA ASN A 272 -3.81 12.94 -16.75
C ASN A 272 -4.20 12.82 -15.27
N LEU A 273 -3.90 11.70 -14.61
CA LEU A 273 -4.11 11.53 -13.18
C LEU A 273 -3.37 12.62 -12.39
N HIS A 274 -2.10 12.85 -12.72
CA HIS A 274 -1.26 13.86 -12.09
C HIS A 274 -1.82 15.28 -12.26
N ILE A 275 -2.26 15.65 -13.46
CA ILE A 275 -2.85 16.96 -13.77
C ILE A 275 -4.14 17.15 -12.96
N GLU A 276 -5.03 16.17 -12.93
CA GLU A 276 -6.31 16.28 -12.21
C GLU A 276 -6.10 16.37 -10.69
N ALA A 277 -5.19 15.56 -10.13
CA ALA A 277 -4.86 15.63 -8.71
C ALA A 277 -4.31 17.02 -8.32
N ARG A 278 -3.36 17.56 -9.08
CA ARG A 278 -2.82 18.91 -8.85
C ARG A 278 -3.87 20.00 -9.02
N SER A 279 -4.75 19.87 -10.01
CA SER A 279 -5.82 20.83 -10.25
C SER A 279 -6.81 20.87 -9.09
N LEU A 280 -7.20 19.72 -8.57
CA LEU A 280 -8.07 19.61 -7.38
C LEU A 280 -7.41 20.26 -6.15
N ILE A 281 -6.14 19.94 -5.88
CA ILE A 281 -5.39 20.51 -4.75
C ILE A 281 -5.32 22.05 -4.87
N ALA A 282 -5.00 22.54 -6.07
CA ALA A 282 -4.91 23.99 -6.31
C ALA A 282 -6.26 24.69 -6.11
N ALA A 283 -7.34 24.10 -6.63
CA ALA A 283 -8.69 24.64 -6.48
C ALA A 283 -9.12 24.72 -5.02
N LEU A 284 -8.87 23.65 -4.24
CA LEU A 284 -9.20 23.62 -2.82
C LEU A 284 -8.36 24.62 -1.99
N LYS A 285 -7.07 24.77 -2.30
CA LYS A 285 -6.18 25.74 -1.63
C LYS A 285 -6.51 27.21 -1.95
N MET A 286 -7.21 27.48 -3.07
CA MET A 286 -7.63 28.85 -3.45
C MET A 286 -8.95 29.28 -2.83
N ARG A 287 -9.71 28.38 -2.22
CA ARG A 287 -11.00 28.73 -1.60
C ARG A 287 -10.76 29.62 -0.38
N PRO A 288 -11.48 30.75 -0.26
CA PRO A 288 -11.40 31.59 0.91
C PRO A 288 -11.82 30.79 2.14
N ILE A 289 -11.06 30.94 3.22
CA ILE A 289 -11.43 30.38 4.53
C ILE A 289 -12.61 31.23 5.04
N GLU A 290 -13.84 30.77 4.77
CA GLU A 290 -15.02 31.46 5.32
C GLU A 290 -14.91 31.52 6.85
N GLY A 291 -14.82 32.74 7.40
CA GLY A 291 -14.86 33.00 8.83
C GLY A 291 -13.55 33.41 9.48
N GLN A 292 -12.63 34.12 8.75
CA GLN A 292 -11.67 35.02 9.36
C GLN A 292 -12.18 36.44 9.34
#